data_c205ca1e93c9169629b926f04f54beb3
#
_entry.id   c205ca1e93c9169629b926f04f54beb3
#
_cell.length_a   1.000
_cell.length_b   1.000
_cell.length_c   1.000
_cell.angle_alpha   90.00
_cell.angle_beta   90.00
_cell.angle_gamma   90.00
#
_symmetry.space_group_name_H-M   'P 1'
#
loop_
_entity.id
_entity.type
_entity.pdbx_description
1 polymer ?
#
loop_
_entity_poly.entity_id
_entity_poly.type
_entity_poly.pdbx_seq_one_letter_code
_entity_poly.pdbx_strand_id
1 'polypeptide(L)'
;MGKLAKSIEIEASPEEVFNFINDTEKMNKAHGGLTKGEYTSKGPVGVGTIMHMVGTHGGSKMEWDMEVTEFVKNKKVTTHTDKPSKMTNSLILEPTDKGTKLTHEVEYELPYSILGKVIDKLKVSKDLDKVMGKLLENVKKALEA
;
A
#
# COMPACT_ATOMS: atom_id res chain seq x y z
N MET A 1 -0.15 14.20 -12.42
CA MET A 1 0.27 13.04 -11.61
C MET A 1 0.45 13.47 -10.17
N GLY A 2 -0.15 12.76 -9.23
CA GLY A 2 0.00 13.03 -7.82
C GLY A 2 1.07 12.14 -7.18
N LYS A 3 1.73 12.66 -6.16
CA LYS A 3 2.71 11.91 -5.38
C LYS A 3 2.55 12.24 -3.90
N LEU A 4 2.48 11.21 -3.07
CA LEU A 4 2.39 11.32 -1.61
C LEU A 4 3.40 10.38 -0.97
N ALA A 5 3.92 10.77 0.17
CA ALA A 5 4.79 9.93 0.98
C ALA A 5 4.50 10.16 2.46
N LYS A 6 4.43 9.08 3.22
CA LYS A 6 4.30 9.11 4.68
C LYS A 6 5.24 8.10 5.30
N SER A 7 5.76 8.43 6.47
CA SER A 7 6.69 7.56 7.20
C SER A 7 6.24 7.39 8.64
N ILE A 8 6.64 6.27 9.23
CA ILE A 8 6.46 6.00 10.66
C ILE A 8 7.65 5.18 11.16
N GLU A 9 8.05 5.41 12.41
CA GLU A 9 9.07 4.59 13.04
C GLU A 9 8.41 3.48 13.85
N ILE A 10 8.88 2.25 13.65
CA ILE A 10 8.33 1.05 14.30
C ILE A 10 9.42 0.37 15.11
N GLU A 11 9.12 0.01 16.35
CA GLU A 11 10.04 -0.73 17.22
C GLU A 11 10.01 -2.22 16.87
N ALA A 12 10.44 -2.54 15.66
CA ALA A 12 10.58 -3.90 15.14
C ALA A 12 11.68 -3.90 14.10
N SER A 13 12.36 -5.01 13.92
CA SER A 13 13.46 -5.11 12.95
C SER A 13 12.95 -4.98 11.53
N PRO A 14 13.81 -4.58 10.57
CA PRO A 14 13.42 -4.58 9.15
C PRO A 14 12.89 -5.93 8.67
N GLU A 15 13.46 -7.03 9.14
CA GLU A 15 12.98 -8.37 8.81
C GLU A 15 11.54 -8.60 9.29
N GLU A 16 11.24 -8.24 10.54
CA GLU A 16 9.89 -8.39 11.09
C GLU A 16 8.87 -7.51 10.35
N VAL A 17 9.24 -6.28 10.05
CA VAL A 17 8.38 -5.36 9.29
C VAL A 17 8.17 -5.89 7.87
N PHE A 18 9.24 -6.35 7.23
CA PHE A 18 9.17 -6.88 5.86
C PHE A 18 8.27 -8.11 5.76
N ASN A 19 8.40 -9.04 6.72
CA ASN A 19 7.54 -10.21 6.78
C ASN A 19 6.07 -9.84 7.00
N PHE A 20 5.82 -8.83 7.82
CA PHE A 20 4.46 -8.34 8.07
C PHE A 20 3.81 -7.78 6.80
N ILE A 21 4.50 -6.88 6.10
CA ILE A 21 3.93 -6.21 4.92
C ILE A 21 3.72 -7.16 3.74
N ASN A 22 4.39 -8.29 3.71
CA ASN A 22 4.21 -9.32 2.68
C ASN A 22 3.23 -10.43 3.09
N ASP A 23 2.66 -10.34 4.29
CA ASP A 23 1.64 -11.27 4.78
C ASP A 23 0.27 -10.67 4.49
N THR A 24 -0.46 -11.28 3.55
CA THR A 24 -1.76 -10.74 3.11
C THR A 24 -2.80 -10.73 4.22
N GLU A 25 -2.81 -11.73 5.09
CA GLU A 25 -3.76 -11.79 6.20
C GLU A 25 -3.53 -10.64 7.19
N LYS A 26 -2.27 -10.40 7.55
CA LYS A 26 -1.90 -9.32 8.46
C LYS A 26 -2.18 -7.95 7.85
N MET A 27 -1.84 -7.78 6.57
CA MET A 27 -2.09 -6.52 5.87
C MET A 27 -3.58 -6.26 5.67
N ASN A 28 -4.38 -7.28 5.43
CA ASN A 28 -5.83 -7.14 5.33
C ASN A 28 -6.43 -6.63 6.65
N LYS A 29 -5.94 -7.13 7.78
CA LYS A 29 -6.33 -6.63 9.11
C LYS A 29 -5.88 -5.18 9.31
N ALA A 30 -4.66 -4.84 8.88
CA ALA A 30 -4.13 -3.48 8.99
C ALA A 30 -4.94 -2.48 8.15
N HIS A 31 -5.53 -2.92 7.05
CA HIS A 31 -6.45 -2.10 6.24
C HIS A 31 -7.83 -1.93 6.87
N GLY A 32 -8.09 -2.59 7.99
CA GLY A 32 -9.37 -2.46 8.71
C GLY A 32 -10.58 -3.01 7.98
N GLY A 33 -10.38 -3.95 7.07
CA GLY A 33 -11.45 -4.55 6.28
C GLY A 33 -11.93 -3.72 5.09
N LEU A 34 -11.37 -2.51 4.89
CA LEU A 34 -11.73 -1.64 3.76
C LEU A 34 -11.07 -2.10 2.46
N THR A 35 -9.91 -2.72 2.56
CA THR A 35 -9.17 -3.25 1.42
C THR A 35 -8.68 -4.64 1.77
N LYS A 36 -8.87 -5.59 0.84
CA LYS A 36 -8.38 -6.96 0.99
C LYS A 36 -7.56 -7.34 -0.22
N GLY A 37 -6.43 -7.99 0.03
CA GLY A 37 -5.56 -8.48 -1.02
C GLY A 37 -5.31 -9.98 -0.89
N GLU A 38 -5.06 -10.64 -2.02
CA GLU A 38 -4.62 -12.03 -2.06
C GLU A 38 -3.64 -12.22 -3.21
N TYR A 39 -2.67 -13.10 -3.03
CA TYR A 39 -1.77 -13.47 -4.12
C TYR A 39 -2.50 -14.43 -5.06
N THR A 40 -2.53 -14.10 -6.35
CA THR A 40 -3.17 -14.93 -7.38
C THR A 40 -2.17 -15.68 -8.24
N SER A 41 -0.92 -15.23 -8.28
CA SER A 41 0.16 -15.94 -8.95
C SER A 41 0.75 -17.00 -8.02
N LYS A 42 1.31 -18.07 -8.61
CA LYS A 42 1.94 -19.17 -7.87
C LYS A 42 3.41 -18.84 -7.52
N GLY A 43 3.91 -19.49 -6.47
CA GLY A 43 5.30 -19.40 -6.06
C GLY A 43 5.55 -18.37 -4.97
N PRO A 44 6.80 -18.23 -4.54
CA PRO A 44 7.17 -17.26 -3.50
C PRO A 44 6.98 -15.83 -4.00
N VAL A 45 6.70 -14.92 -3.06
CA VAL A 45 6.53 -13.50 -3.37
C VAL A 45 7.85 -12.93 -3.91
N GLY A 46 7.77 -12.21 -5.00
CA GLY A 46 8.91 -11.54 -5.63
C GLY A 46 8.45 -10.75 -6.84
N VAL A 47 9.41 -10.28 -7.65
CA VAL A 47 9.10 -9.55 -8.87
C VAL A 47 8.24 -10.45 -9.80
N GLY A 48 7.15 -9.88 -10.30
CA GLY A 48 6.19 -10.60 -11.15
C GLY A 48 5.02 -11.20 -10.39
N THR A 49 5.04 -11.19 -9.06
CA THR A 49 3.91 -11.66 -8.24
C THR A 49 2.70 -10.77 -8.49
N ILE A 50 1.54 -11.40 -8.69
CA ILE A 50 0.27 -10.70 -8.90
C ILE A 50 -0.58 -10.81 -7.65
N MET A 51 -1.18 -9.68 -7.26
CA MET A 51 -2.13 -9.59 -6.16
C MET A 51 -3.47 -9.11 -6.70
N HIS A 52 -4.55 -9.77 -6.30
CA HIS A 52 -5.90 -9.28 -6.56
C HIS A 52 -6.39 -8.50 -5.35
N MET A 53 -6.80 -7.26 -5.57
CA MET A 53 -7.24 -6.35 -4.51
C MET A 53 -8.72 -6.07 -4.64
N VAL A 54 -9.39 -6.01 -3.50
CA VAL A 54 -10.80 -5.60 -3.40
C VAL A 54 -10.89 -4.48 -2.37
N GLY A 55 -11.42 -3.34 -2.76
CA GLY A 55 -11.58 -2.20 -1.87
C GLY A 55 -13.01 -1.70 -1.87
N THR A 56 -13.43 -1.08 -0.77
CA THR A 56 -14.73 -0.44 -0.63
C THR A 56 -14.53 1.05 -0.39
N HIS A 57 -15.06 1.87 -1.27
CA HIS A 57 -15.01 3.32 -1.16
C HIS A 57 -16.42 3.90 -1.35
N GLY A 58 -16.91 4.64 -0.35
CA GLY A 58 -18.20 5.30 -0.42
C GLY A 58 -19.37 4.36 -0.71
N GLY A 59 -19.31 3.11 -0.23
CA GLY A 59 -20.32 2.10 -0.47
C GLY A 59 -20.17 1.36 -1.79
N SER A 60 -19.19 1.73 -2.62
CA SER A 60 -18.92 1.08 -3.90
C SER A 60 -17.74 0.12 -3.78
N LYS A 61 -17.89 -1.08 -4.33
CA LYS A 61 -16.85 -2.09 -4.38
C LYS A 61 -15.99 -1.88 -5.64
N MET A 62 -14.68 -1.87 -5.45
CA MET A 62 -13.69 -1.79 -6.54
C MET A 62 -12.77 -2.99 -6.49
N GLU A 63 -12.40 -3.49 -7.67
CA GLU A 63 -11.46 -4.59 -7.79
C GLU A 63 -10.35 -4.18 -8.77
N TRP A 64 -9.12 -4.56 -8.45
CA TRP A 64 -7.98 -4.30 -9.32
C TRP A 64 -6.87 -5.31 -9.06
N ASP A 65 -5.97 -5.45 -10.02
CA ASP A 65 -4.78 -6.28 -9.86
C ASP A 65 -3.55 -5.40 -9.72
N MET A 66 -2.61 -5.84 -8.90
CA MET A 66 -1.31 -5.21 -8.74
C MET A 66 -0.21 -6.22 -9.04
N GLU A 67 0.85 -5.74 -9.68
CA GLU A 67 2.03 -6.54 -9.95
C GLU A 67 3.20 -6.01 -9.12
N VAL A 68 3.95 -6.92 -8.50
CA VAL A 68 5.19 -6.57 -7.82
C VAL A 68 6.26 -6.30 -8.88
N THR A 69 6.73 -5.06 -8.94
CA THR A 69 7.72 -4.64 -9.93
C THR A 69 9.12 -4.50 -9.35
N GLU A 70 9.23 -4.35 -8.03
CA GLU A 70 10.51 -4.29 -7.33
C GLU A 70 10.36 -5.01 -5.99
N PHE A 71 11.33 -5.84 -5.65
CA PHE A 71 11.31 -6.62 -4.42
C PHE A 71 12.74 -6.79 -3.92
N VAL A 72 13.09 -6.06 -2.86
CA VAL A 72 14.41 -6.13 -2.24
C VAL A 72 14.22 -6.54 -0.78
N LYS A 73 14.69 -7.70 -0.43
CA LYS A 73 14.50 -8.30 0.91
C LYS A 73 14.87 -7.31 2.02
N ASN A 74 13.94 -7.12 2.95
CA ASN A 74 14.07 -6.26 4.13
C ASN A 74 14.29 -4.76 3.80
N LYS A 75 14.10 -4.35 2.54
CA LYS A 75 14.36 -2.97 2.12
C LYS A 75 13.21 -2.32 1.36
N LYS A 76 12.60 -3.02 0.39
CA LYS A 76 11.63 -2.36 -0.48
C LYS A 76 10.73 -3.34 -1.22
N VAL A 77 9.45 -2.98 -1.30
CA VAL A 77 8.50 -3.65 -2.19
C VAL A 77 7.77 -2.56 -2.97
N THR A 78 7.76 -2.66 -4.28
CA THR A 78 7.01 -1.76 -5.15
C THR A 78 5.98 -2.57 -5.93
N THR A 79 4.74 -2.06 -5.94
CA THR A 79 3.64 -2.64 -6.72
C THR A 79 3.10 -1.61 -7.68
N HIS A 80 2.61 -2.07 -8.82
CA HIS A 80 2.04 -1.22 -9.86
C HIS A 80 0.71 -1.76 -10.34
N THR A 81 -0.25 -0.86 -10.57
CA THR A 81 -1.52 -1.17 -11.21
C THR A 81 -1.80 -0.18 -12.33
N ASP A 82 -2.44 -0.63 -13.41
CA ASP A 82 -2.81 0.21 -14.55
C ASP A 82 -4.29 0.57 -14.55
N LYS A 83 -5.13 -0.24 -13.95
CA LYS A 83 -6.59 -0.06 -13.98
C LYS A 83 -7.17 -0.13 -12.57
N PRO A 84 -8.15 0.69 -12.21
CA PRO A 84 -8.87 1.66 -13.07
C PRO A 84 -8.06 2.91 -13.42
N SER A 85 -6.97 3.17 -12.70
CA SER A 85 -6.03 4.25 -13.01
C SER A 85 -4.62 3.81 -12.64
N LYS A 86 -3.62 4.43 -13.23
CA LYS A 86 -2.22 4.08 -12.95
C LYS A 86 -1.85 4.49 -11.53
N MET A 87 -1.28 3.55 -10.80
CA MET A 87 -0.81 3.79 -9.44
C MET A 87 0.40 2.91 -9.15
N THR A 88 1.41 3.52 -8.55
CA THR A 88 2.61 2.83 -8.09
C THR A 88 2.75 3.05 -6.60
N ASN A 89 2.82 1.97 -5.84
CA ASN A 89 2.99 1.99 -4.39
C ASN A 89 4.35 1.42 -4.03
N SER A 90 5.08 2.10 -3.16
CA SER A 90 6.34 1.59 -2.62
C SER A 90 6.29 1.59 -1.11
N LEU A 91 6.73 0.48 -0.51
CA LEU A 91 6.97 0.38 0.92
C LEU A 91 8.48 0.24 1.09
N ILE A 92 9.08 1.22 1.76
CA ILE A 92 10.54 1.36 1.91
C ILE A 92 10.89 1.23 3.37
N LEU A 93 11.84 0.36 3.69
CA LEU A 93 12.29 0.08 5.04
C LEU A 93 13.74 0.57 5.21
N GLU A 94 13.96 1.38 6.25
CA GLU A 94 15.29 1.84 6.62
C GLU A 94 15.54 1.49 8.09
N PRO A 95 16.67 0.85 8.44
CA PRO A 95 16.97 0.58 9.83
C PRO A 95 17.21 1.88 10.61
N THR A 96 16.74 1.92 11.85
CA THR A 96 16.93 3.04 12.77
C THR A 96 17.44 2.51 14.10
N ASP A 97 17.86 3.39 15.00
CA ASP A 97 18.31 3.01 16.34
C ASP A 97 17.24 2.26 17.14
N LYS A 98 15.98 2.58 16.90
CA LYS A 98 14.84 1.95 17.60
C LYS A 98 14.23 0.75 16.86
N GLY A 99 14.54 0.59 15.59
CA GLY A 99 13.98 -0.49 14.77
C GLY A 99 13.97 -0.15 13.30
N THR A 100 12.83 0.26 12.76
CA THR A 100 12.66 0.48 11.33
C THR A 100 11.84 1.73 11.06
N LYS A 101 12.28 2.53 10.10
CA LYS A 101 11.47 3.58 9.50
C LYS A 101 10.79 2.99 8.27
N LEU A 102 9.47 2.91 8.31
CA LEU A 102 8.66 2.44 7.19
C LEU A 102 8.08 3.65 6.47
N THR A 103 8.38 3.77 5.18
CA THR A 103 7.86 4.83 4.32
C THR A 103 6.95 4.23 3.28
N HIS A 104 5.75 4.80 3.13
CA HIS A 104 4.82 4.46 2.07
C HIS A 104 4.81 5.62 1.07
N GLU A 105 5.20 5.35 -0.17
CA GLU A 105 5.15 6.30 -1.28
C GLU A 105 4.12 5.85 -2.28
N VAL A 106 3.30 6.79 -2.75
CA VAL A 106 2.28 6.53 -3.77
C VAL A 106 2.41 7.55 -4.88
N GLU A 107 2.56 7.07 -6.11
CA GLU A 107 2.44 7.88 -7.33
C GLU A 107 1.16 7.44 -8.03
N TYR A 108 0.32 8.40 -8.40
CA TYR A 108 -0.97 8.06 -9.00
C TYR A 108 -1.35 9.06 -10.09
N GLU A 109 -2.04 8.56 -11.10
CA GLU A 109 -2.69 9.40 -12.10
C GLU A 109 -4.14 9.58 -11.68
N LEU A 110 -4.59 10.82 -11.71
CA LEU A 110 -6.01 11.10 -11.54
C LEU A 110 -6.73 10.66 -12.81
N PRO A 111 -7.77 9.82 -12.69
CA PRO A 111 -8.56 9.49 -13.86
C PRO A 111 -9.15 10.79 -14.41
N TYR A 112 -8.99 11.00 -15.71
CA TYR A 112 -9.70 12.09 -16.37
C TYR A 112 -11.19 11.94 -16.09
N SER A 113 -11.90 13.07 -15.98
CA SER A 113 -13.30 13.10 -15.62
C SER A 113 -14.09 11.91 -16.19
N ILE A 114 -14.50 11.01 -15.33
CA ILE A 114 -15.46 10.00 -15.69
C ILE A 114 -16.81 10.72 -15.75
N LEU A 115 -17.44 10.73 -16.94
CA LEU A 115 -18.77 11.32 -17.15
C LEU A 115 -18.85 12.84 -16.91
N GLY A 116 -17.80 13.59 -17.24
CA GLY A 116 -17.83 15.05 -17.16
C GLY A 116 -17.77 15.63 -15.75
N LYS A 117 -17.52 14.82 -14.74
CA LYS A 117 -17.34 15.31 -13.37
C LYS A 117 -15.91 15.74 -13.13
N VAL A 118 -15.73 16.95 -12.62
CA VAL A 118 -14.42 17.44 -12.20
C VAL A 118 -14.01 16.67 -10.94
N ILE A 119 -12.88 15.96 -11.01
CA ILE A 119 -12.33 15.29 -9.84
C ILE A 119 -11.59 16.33 -9.02
N ASP A 120 -11.97 16.46 -7.74
CA ASP A 120 -11.31 17.34 -6.82
C ASP A 120 -9.95 16.74 -6.42
N LYS A 121 -8.88 17.23 -7.02
CA LYS A 121 -7.51 16.77 -6.76
C LYS A 121 -7.11 16.89 -5.31
N LEU A 122 -7.53 17.97 -4.66
CA LEU A 122 -7.22 18.23 -3.27
C LEU A 122 -7.90 17.21 -2.35
N LYS A 123 -9.16 16.89 -2.64
CA LYS A 123 -9.91 15.90 -1.87
C LYS A 123 -9.30 14.51 -2.01
N VAL A 124 -8.96 14.09 -3.22
CA VAL A 124 -8.32 12.79 -3.47
C VAL A 124 -7.00 12.69 -2.70
N SER A 125 -6.19 13.73 -2.76
CA SER A 125 -4.90 13.77 -2.04
C SER A 125 -5.09 13.66 -0.53
N LYS A 126 -6.05 14.38 0.04
CA LYS A 126 -6.35 14.33 1.49
C LYS A 126 -6.89 12.97 1.92
N ASP A 127 -7.78 12.38 1.15
CA ASP A 127 -8.35 11.07 1.44
C ASP A 127 -7.27 10.00 1.40
N LEU A 128 -6.42 10.03 0.39
CA LEU A 128 -5.32 9.09 0.24
C LEU A 128 -4.29 9.23 1.37
N ASP A 129 -3.93 10.47 1.72
CA ASP A 129 -3.04 10.76 2.84
C ASP A 129 -3.56 10.17 4.15
N LYS A 130 -4.85 10.32 4.41
CA LYS A 130 -5.50 9.78 5.60
C LYS A 130 -5.48 8.26 5.64
N VAL A 131 -5.77 7.62 4.51
CA VAL A 131 -5.74 6.15 4.38
C VAL A 131 -4.32 5.62 4.61
N MET A 132 -3.31 6.26 4.00
CA MET A 132 -1.91 5.89 4.18
C MET A 132 -1.46 6.02 5.63
N GLY A 133 -1.82 7.12 6.28
CA GLY A 133 -1.48 7.34 7.69
C GLY A 133 -2.11 6.30 8.60
N LYS A 134 -3.37 5.95 8.37
CA LYS A 134 -4.07 4.94 9.17
C LYS A 134 -3.46 3.55 9.00
N LEU A 135 -3.09 3.19 7.78
CA LEU A 135 -2.44 1.92 7.50
C LEU A 135 -1.12 1.80 8.26
N LEU A 136 -0.27 2.83 8.18
CA LEU A 136 1.02 2.84 8.88
C LEU A 136 0.84 2.73 10.40
N GLU A 137 -0.12 3.45 10.97
CA GLU A 137 -0.44 3.35 12.40
C GLU A 137 -0.87 1.94 12.79
N ASN A 138 -1.71 1.31 11.97
CA ASN A 138 -2.20 -0.04 12.25
C ASN A 138 -1.08 -1.09 12.17
N VAL A 139 -0.17 -0.94 11.20
CA VAL A 139 1.01 -1.80 11.08
C VAL A 139 1.90 -1.65 12.32
N LYS A 140 2.16 -0.41 12.73
CA LYS A 140 2.94 -0.12 13.95
C LYS A 140 2.32 -0.75 15.18
N LYS A 141 1.03 -0.55 15.40
CA LYS A 141 0.33 -1.12 16.56
C LYS A 141 0.40 -2.64 16.60
N ALA A 142 0.24 -3.29 15.45
CA ALA A 142 0.28 -4.74 15.36
C ALA A 142 1.68 -5.30 15.66
N LEU A 143 2.73 -4.63 15.17
CA LEU A 143 4.11 -5.07 15.38
C LEU A 143 4.64 -4.76 16.78
N GLU A 144 4.15 -3.72 17.44
CA GLU A 144 4.59 -3.31 18.77
C GLU A 144 3.75 -3.91 19.91
N ALA A 145 2.71 -4.63 19.55
CA ALA A 145 1.83 -5.26 20.55
C ALA A 145 2.49 -6.41 21.31
#